data_65b3ae5fe9db38769ca771588a93d976
#
_entry.id   65b3ae5fe9db38769ca771588a93d976
#
_cell.length_a   1.000
_cell.length_b   1.000
_cell.length_c   1.000
_cell.angle_alpha   90.00
_cell.angle_beta   90.00
_cell.angle_gamma   90.00
#
_symmetry.space_group_name_H-M   'P 1'
#
loop_
_entity.id
_entity.type
_entity.pdbx_description
1 polymer ?
#
loop_
_entity_poly.entity_id
_entity_poly.type
_entity_poly.pdbx_seq_one_letter_code
_entity_poly.pdbx_strand_id
1 'polypeptide(L)'
;MKMPSSMYGRIKQYVPMLEWASVYNSNSFTSDAVAAIIVTIMLIPQSLAYALLAGLPAEMGLYASILPLVAYAIFGTSRALAVGPVAVVSLMTAAAIGNLGLTSPSDIALAAVTLAFISGVILIAMGVLRLGFLANFLSHPVIAGFITASGLLIAASQLKHILGVDAHGHTLVELIFSLVDHRDMINPITLGLGASTLAFLFWVRKGLKPALLNMGLAPRTADILAKAGPVGAVVVTTLITFLFDLSSHGVKIVGTVPMGLPPLTTPSFSPALWGQLLMSGVLISLIGFVESVSVASTLAAKKRQRIAPDQELIGLGASNIASAVSGGYPVTGGFARSVVNFDAGAETPAAGAFTAIGIGFAALLLTPLLFFLPKATLAATIIVAVLSLVDFSVLKNAWSYSKVDFAAVFATIVLTLGFGVEAGVSAGVLLSIGLFLYKTSKPHVAEVGLVAGTEHFRNINRHEVETYPNLVTLRVDESLYFANAAFLQDMVYDRIACDQPIRHVVLMCSAVNEIDMSALESLEAINHRLRDLGVKLHLSEVKGPVMDRLKC
;
A
#
# COMPACT_ATOMS: atom_id res chain seq x y z
N MET A 1 -2.34 -33.12 -27.36
CA MET A 1 -0.91 -32.76 -27.42
C MET A 1 -0.44 -32.45 -26.01
N LYS A 2 0.32 -33.34 -25.33
CA LYS A 2 0.81 -33.06 -23.96
C LYS A 2 1.98 -32.09 -24.05
N MET A 3 1.85 -30.90 -23.46
CA MET A 3 2.96 -29.95 -23.37
C MET A 3 4.15 -30.57 -22.63
N PRO A 4 5.40 -30.21 -22.99
CA PRO A 4 6.59 -30.64 -22.27
C PRO A 4 6.50 -30.21 -20.79
N SER A 5 6.88 -31.06 -19.87
CA SER A 5 6.77 -30.83 -18.41
C SER A 5 7.45 -29.54 -17.93
N SER A 6 8.50 -29.08 -18.59
CA SER A 6 9.20 -27.82 -18.32
C SER A 6 8.39 -26.57 -18.73
N MET A 7 7.63 -26.67 -19.83
CA MET A 7 6.79 -25.54 -20.32
C MET A 7 5.51 -25.42 -19.50
N TYR A 8 4.90 -26.53 -19.10
CA TYR A 8 3.75 -26.55 -18.22
C TYR A 8 4.07 -25.97 -16.83
N GLY A 9 5.25 -26.27 -16.28
CA GLY A 9 5.73 -25.69 -15.03
C GLY A 9 5.92 -24.17 -15.10
N ARG A 10 6.47 -23.64 -16.21
CA ARG A 10 6.62 -22.20 -16.41
C ARG A 10 5.27 -21.47 -16.56
N ILE A 11 4.33 -22.03 -17.33
CA ILE A 11 2.99 -21.45 -17.49
C ILE A 11 2.27 -21.39 -16.14
N LYS A 12 2.36 -22.46 -15.33
CA LYS A 12 1.76 -22.53 -14.00
C LYS A 12 2.30 -21.45 -13.05
N GLN A 13 3.55 -21.05 -13.21
CA GLN A 13 4.14 -19.97 -12.42
C GLN A 13 3.51 -18.59 -12.71
N TYR A 14 3.15 -18.30 -13.99
CA TYR A 14 2.57 -17.03 -14.40
C TYR A 14 1.03 -17.02 -14.39
N VAL A 15 0.39 -18.19 -14.28
CA VAL A 15 -1.07 -18.36 -14.23
C VAL A 15 -1.44 -19.20 -13.01
N PRO A 16 -1.44 -18.61 -11.81
CA PRO A 16 -1.77 -19.30 -10.55
C PRO A 16 -3.16 -19.95 -10.53
N MET A 17 -4.08 -19.48 -11.38
CA MET A 17 -5.39 -20.12 -11.57
C MET A 17 -5.27 -21.61 -11.87
N LEU A 18 -4.28 -22.04 -12.65
CA LEU A 18 -4.07 -23.47 -12.97
C LEU A 18 -3.72 -24.31 -11.74
N GLU A 19 -3.24 -23.66 -10.69
CA GLU A 19 -2.91 -24.33 -9.43
C GLU A 19 -4.16 -24.50 -8.56
N TRP A 20 -4.82 -23.39 -8.21
CA TRP A 20 -5.97 -23.47 -7.32
C TRP A 20 -7.20 -24.12 -7.97
N ALA A 21 -7.39 -23.97 -9.29
CA ALA A 21 -8.49 -24.60 -10.01
C ALA A 21 -8.38 -26.14 -10.04
N SER A 22 -7.15 -26.68 -10.02
CA SER A 22 -6.93 -28.13 -10.03
C SER A 22 -7.36 -28.84 -8.74
N VAL A 23 -7.45 -28.10 -7.63
CA VAL A 23 -7.86 -28.60 -6.30
C VAL A 23 -9.22 -28.07 -5.87
N TYR A 24 -9.94 -27.37 -6.77
CA TYR A 24 -11.23 -26.74 -6.50
C TYR A 24 -12.32 -27.79 -6.30
N ASN A 25 -13.09 -27.65 -5.23
CA ASN A 25 -14.14 -28.60 -4.86
C ASN A 25 -15.44 -27.88 -4.43
N SER A 26 -16.49 -28.66 -4.16
CA SER A 26 -17.81 -28.15 -3.78
C SER A 26 -17.80 -27.31 -2.50
N ASN A 27 -16.92 -27.64 -1.53
CA ASN A 27 -16.81 -26.88 -0.28
C ASN A 27 -16.18 -25.52 -0.55
N SER A 28 -15.09 -25.49 -1.34
CA SER A 28 -14.45 -24.23 -1.75
C SER A 28 -15.41 -23.36 -2.56
N PHE A 29 -16.23 -23.96 -3.46
CA PHE A 29 -17.27 -23.22 -4.19
C PHE A 29 -18.28 -22.56 -3.24
N THR A 30 -18.78 -23.30 -2.25
CA THR A 30 -19.76 -22.76 -1.29
C THR A 30 -19.15 -21.62 -0.45
N SER A 31 -17.91 -21.81 0.02
CA SER A 31 -17.18 -20.79 0.80
C SER A 31 -16.94 -19.53 -0.02
N ASP A 32 -16.44 -19.67 -1.25
CA ASP A 32 -16.15 -18.56 -2.16
C ASP A 32 -17.44 -17.83 -2.61
N ALA A 33 -18.52 -18.57 -2.86
CA ALA A 33 -19.82 -17.98 -3.23
C ALA A 33 -20.42 -17.15 -2.08
N VAL A 34 -20.37 -17.66 -0.84
CA VAL A 34 -20.83 -16.90 0.34
C VAL A 34 -19.98 -15.65 0.55
N ALA A 35 -18.66 -15.76 0.44
CA ALA A 35 -17.76 -14.64 0.56
C ALA A 35 -18.03 -13.60 -0.54
N ALA A 36 -18.24 -14.05 -1.78
CA ALA A 36 -18.54 -13.18 -2.90
C ALA A 36 -19.83 -12.39 -2.72
N ILE A 37 -20.90 -13.01 -2.21
CA ILE A 37 -22.16 -12.30 -1.93
C ILE A 37 -21.94 -11.18 -0.91
N ILE A 38 -21.22 -11.46 0.18
CA ILE A 38 -20.95 -10.48 1.23
C ILE A 38 -20.10 -9.33 0.70
N VAL A 39 -19.04 -9.66 -0.07
CA VAL A 39 -18.16 -8.64 -0.66
C VAL A 39 -18.89 -7.82 -1.72
N THR A 40 -19.73 -8.44 -2.57
CA THR A 40 -20.54 -7.73 -3.58
C THR A 40 -21.43 -6.68 -2.92
N ILE A 41 -22.17 -7.06 -1.88
CA ILE A 41 -23.07 -6.16 -1.15
C ILE A 41 -22.31 -4.93 -0.63
N MET A 42 -21.11 -5.14 -0.11
CA MET A 42 -20.27 -4.05 0.43
C MET A 42 -19.61 -3.22 -0.66
N LEU A 43 -19.21 -3.87 -1.76
CA LEU A 43 -18.39 -3.25 -2.79
C LEU A 43 -19.17 -2.30 -3.71
N ILE A 44 -20.47 -2.55 -3.96
CA ILE A 44 -21.30 -1.69 -4.81
C ILE A 44 -21.26 -0.23 -4.34
N PRO A 45 -21.70 0.13 -3.12
CA PRO A 45 -21.67 1.53 -2.68
C PRO A 45 -20.25 2.08 -2.56
N GLN A 46 -19.26 1.26 -2.17
CA GLN A 46 -17.88 1.68 -2.09
C GLN A 46 -17.29 2.04 -3.45
N SER A 47 -17.57 1.24 -4.47
CA SER A 47 -17.05 1.48 -5.83
C SER A 47 -17.57 2.78 -6.39
N LEU A 48 -18.88 3.05 -6.24
CA LEU A 48 -19.49 4.33 -6.62
C LEU A 48 -18.86 5.51 -5.88
N ALA A 49 -18.72 5.36 -4.57
CA ALA A 49 -18.15 6.38 -3.70
C ALA A 49 -16.69 6.72 -4.07
N TYR A 50 -15.88 5.71 -4.35
CA TYR A 50 -14.46 5.92 -4.71
C TYR A 50 -14.28 6.48 -6.13
N ALA A 51 -15.18 6.19 -7.07
CA ALA A 51 -15.18 6.87 -8.37
C ALA A 51 -15.48 8.37 -8.21
N LEU A 52 -16.47 8.72 -7.40
CA LEU A 52 -16.77 10.13 -7.09
C LEU A 52 -15.62 10.82 -6.34
N LEU A 53 -14.91 10.11 -5.45
CA LEU A 53 -13.70 10.60 -4.80
C LEU A 53 -12.58 10.87 -5.82
N ALA A 54 -12.48 10.03 -6.86
CA ALA A 54 -11.54 10.22 -7.97
C ALA A 54 -11.95 11.36 -8.93
N GLY A 55 -13.10 12.01 -8.71
CA GLY A 55 -13.64 13.03 -9.61
C GLY A 55 -14.23 12.44 -10.90
N LEU A 56 -14.57 11.16 -10.90
CA LEU A 56 -15.04 10.39 -12.05
C LEU A 56 -16.53 10.08 -11.94
N PRO A 57 -17.22 9.80 -13.07
CA PRO A 57 -18.55 9.26 -13.04
C PRO A 57 -18.66 7.99 -12.18
N ALA A 58 -19.77 7.86 -11.45
CA ALA A 58 -19.93 6.79 -10.46
C ALA A 58 -19.85 5.38 -11.07
N GLU A 59 -20.35 5.21 -12.30
CA GLU A 59 -20.31 3.94 -13.04
C GLU A 59 -18.90 3.42 -13.29
N MET A 60 -17.91 4.29 -13.45
CA MET A 60 -16.52 3.88 -13.63
C MET A 60 -16.01 3.08 -12.41
N GLY A 61 -16.57 3.32 -11.22
CA GLY A 61 -16.28 2.53 -10.03
C GLY A 61 -16.80 1.10 -10.12
N LEU A 62 -18.00 0.91 -10.66
CA LEU A 62 -18.53 -0.43 -10.91
C LEU A 62 -17.71 -1.15 -11.99
N TYR A 63 -17.38 -0.46 -13.08
CA TYR A 63 -16.54 -1.01 -14.16
C TYR A 63 -15.15 -1.45 -13.66
N ALA A 64 -14.53 -0.62 -12.82
CA ALA A 64 -13.25 -0.93 -12.17
C ALA A 64 -13.35 -2.08 -11.14
N SER A 65 -14.55 -2.61 -10.89
CA SER A 65 -14.80 -3.71 -9.93
C SER A 65 -15.28 -5.00 -10.61
N ILE A 66 -15.29 -5.09 -11.94
CA ILE A 66 -15.74 -6.29 -12.68
C ILE A 66 -14.53 -7.01 -13.28
N LEU A 67 -14.02 -6.55 -14.44
CA LEU A 67 -12.91 -7.22 -15.11
C LEU A 67 -11.61 -7.30 -14.29
N PRO A 68 -11.24 -6.29 -13.47
CA PRO A 68 -10.06 -6.39 -12.61
C PRO A 68 -10.09 -7.57 -11.64
N LEU A 69 -11.24 -7.87 -11.05
CA LEU A 69 -11.40 -9.01 -10.14
C LEU A 69 -11.23 -10.36 -10.87
N VAL A 70 -11.73 -10.46 -12.10
CA VAL A 70 -11.53 -11.65 -12.94
C VAL A 70 -10.05 -11.81 -13.31
N ALA A 71 -9.40 -10.71 -13.74
CA ALA A 71 -7.97 -10.74 -14.07
C ALA A 71 -7.12 -11.14 -12.86
N TYR A 72 -7.44 -10.60 -11.68
CA TYR A 72 -6.75 -11.00 -10.46
C TYR A 72 -6.98 -12.47 -10.09
N ALA A 73 -8.17 -13.00 -10.28
CA ALA A 73 -8.45 -14.43 -10.04
C ALA A 73 -7.59 -15.34 -10.92
N ILE A 74 -7.21 -14.89 -12.12
CA ILE A 74 -6.36 -15.64 -13.05
C ILE A 74 -4.87 -15.55 -12.67
N PHE A 75 -4.39 -14.32 -12.37
CA PHE A 75 -2.96 -14.01 -12.25
C PHE A 75 -2.48 -13.76 -10.81
N GLY A 76 -3.36 -13.50 -9.85
CA GLY A 76 -3.02 -13.24 -8.45
C GLY A 76 -2.71 -14.51 -7.65
N THR A 77 -1.90 -14.38 -6.61
CA THR A 77 -1.52 -15.51 -5.73
C THR A 77 -2.24 -15.47 -4.38
N SER A 78 -2.71 -14.31 -3.94
CA SER A 78 -3.41 -14.19 -2.66
C SER A 78 -4.84 -14.70 -2.75
N ARG A 79 -5.18 -15.64 -1.87
CA ARG A 79 -6.52 -16.24 -1.81
C ARG A 79 -7.57 -15.35 -1.17
N ALA A 80 -7.15 -14.30 -0.48
CA ALA A 80 -8.05 -13.42 0.27
C ALA A 80 -8.09 -11.98 -0.26
N LEU A 81 -7.11 -11.57 -1.07
CA LEU A 81 -7.04 -10.20 -1.56
C LEU A 81 -8.21 -9.89 -2.49
N ALA A 82 -8.94 -8.83 -2.20
CA ALA A 82 -10.02 -8.31 -3.03
C ALA A 82 -9.54 -7.02 -3.73
N VAL A 83 -9.31 -7.11 -5.04
CA VAL A 83 -8.84 -6.01 -5.89
C VAL A 83 -10.03 -5.15 -6.34
N GLY A 84 -9.79 -3.86 -6.55
CA GLY A 84 -10.77 -2.91 -7.07
C GLY A 84 -10.46 -1.49 -6.63
N PRO A 85 -11.39 -0.53 -6.77
CA PRO A 85 -11.21 0.85 -6.32
C PRO A 85 -10.91 0.95 -4.83
N VAL A 86 -9.91 1.75 -4.43
CA VAL A 86 -9.59 2.05 -3.02
C VAL A 86 -9.42 3.56 -2.84
N ALA A 87 -9.67 4.03 -1.62
CA ALA A 87 -9.72 5.46 -1.31
C ALA A 87 -8.41 6.19 -1.65
N VAL A 88 -7.26 5.63 -1.29
CA VAL A 88 -5.93 6.25 -1.52
C VAL A 88 -5.65 6.38 -3.01
N VAL A 89 -5.81 5.30 -3.78
CA VAL A 89 -5.58 5.32 -5.24
C VAL A 89 -6.59 6.22 -5.96
N SER A 90 -7.85 6.26 -5.47
CA SER A 90 -8.87 7.18 -6.02
C SER A 90 -8.48 8.64 -5.81
N LEU A 91 -7.97 9.00 -4.63
CA LEU A 91 -7.50 10.36 -4.36
C LEU A 91 -6.25 10.70 -5.18
N MET A 92 -5.31 9.77 -5.32
CA MET A 92 -4.14 9.95 -6.21
C MET A 92 -4.55 10.10 -7.67
N THR A 93 -5.57 9.35 -8.12
CA THR A 93 -6.16 9.51 -9.47
C THR A 93 -6.78 10.89 -9.63
N ALA A 94 -7.52 11.37 -8.63
CA ALA A 94 -8.10 12.73 -8.64
C ALA A 94 -7.01 13.81 -8.75
N ALA A 95 -5.92 13.68 -7.99
CA ALA A 95 -4.79 14.60 -8.02
C ALA A 95 -4.09 14.59 -9.40
N ALA A 96 -3.79 13.39 -9.92
CA ALA A 96 -3.13 13.23 -11.22
C ALA A 96 -3.93 13.83 -12.37
N ILE A 97 -5.25 13.62 -12.38
CA ILE A 97 -6.15 14.17 -13.43
C ILE A 97 -6.39 15.67 -13.21
N GLY A 98 -6.53 16.11 -11.94
CA GLY A 98 -6.70 17.51 -11.60
C GLY A 98 -5.56 18.40 -12.11
N ASN A 99 -4.33 17.91 -12.05
CA ASN A 99 -3.13 18.60 -12.55
C ASN A 99 -3.13 18.79 -14.08
N LEU A 100 -3.96 18.04 -14.83
CA LEU A 100 -4.07 18.18 -16.29
C LEU A 100 -4.95 19.36 -16.72
N GLY A 101 -5.74 19.95 -15.80
CA GLY A 101 -6.64 21.08 -16.10
C GLY A 101 -7.75 20.75 -17.10
N LEU A 102 -8.14 19.45 -17.22
CA LEU A 102 -9.18 19.01 -18.13
C LEU A 102 -10.58 19.43 -17.65
N THR A 103 -11.42 19.89 -18.57
CA THR A 103 -12.78 20.33 -18.26
C THR A 103 -13.86 19.40 -18.83
N SER A 104 -13.53 18.67 -19.91
CA SER A 104 -14.46 17.74 -20.54
C SER A 104 -14.56 16.43 -19.75
N PRO A 105 -15.77 15.96 -19.38
CA PRO A 105 -15.93 14.67 -18.70
C PRO A 105 -15.38 13.47 -19.48
N SER A 106 -15.43 13.50 -20.82
CA SER A 106 -14.86 12.45 -21.68
C SER A 106 -13.34 12.40 -21.60
N ASP A 107 -12.67 13.57 -21.56
CA ASP A 107 -11.23 13.66 -21.49
C ASP A 107 -10.71 13.25 -20.10
N ILE A 108 -11.44 13.61 -19.06
CA ILE A 108 -11.20 13.18 -17.68
C ILE A 108 -11.29 11.65 -17.58
N ALA A 109 -12.34 11.04 -18.15
CA ALA A 109 -12.50 9.59 -18.16
C ALA A 109 -11.39 8.90 -18.97
N LEU A 110 -11.03 9.45 -20.15
CA LEU A 110 -9.94 8.94 -20.97
C LEU A 110 -8.58 9.01 -20.24
N ALA A 111 -8.32 10.09 -19.51
CA ALA A 111 -7.11 10.23 -18.70
C ALA A 111 -7.06 9.18 -17.58
N ALA A 112 -8.20 8.90 -16.91
CA ALA A 112 -8.29 7.87 -15.88
C ALA A 112 -8.03 6.45 -16.44
N VAL A 113 -8.62 6.13 -17.57
CA VAL A 113 -8.40 4.87 -18.31
C VAL A 113 -6.94 4.74 -18.72
N THR A 114 -6.34 5.82 -19.24
CA THR A 114 -4.93 5.84 -19.65
C THR A 114 -4.02 5.66 -18.44
N LEU A 115 -4.31 6.30 -17.32
CA LEU A 115 -3.56 6.14 -16.07
C LEU A 115 -3.61 4.70 -15.54
N ALA A 116 -4.78 4.04 -15.62
CA ALA A 116 -4.92 2.63 -15.25
C ALA A 116 -4.06 1.73 -16.16
N PHE A 117 -4.04 2.01 -17.46
CA PHE A 117 -3.21 1.27 -18.41
C PHE A 117 -1.71 1.46 -18.13
N ILE A 118 -1.26 2.70 -17.92
CA ILE A 118 0.13 3.03 -17.56
C ILE A 118 0.53 2.27 -16.28
N SER A 119 -0.29 2.36 -15.22
CA SER A 119 -0.06 1.64 -13.96
C SER A 119 0.01 0.13 -14.19
N GLY A 120 -0.88 -0.43 -15.02
CA GLY A 120 -0.88 -1.85 -15.35
C GLY A 120 0.41 -2.31 -16.04
N VAL A 121 0.88 -1.53 -17.02
CA VAL A 121 2.13 -1.81 -17.75
C VAL A 121 3.34 -1.72 -16.80
N ILE A 122 3.41 -0.70 -15.95
CA ILE A 122 4.48 -0.53 -14.97
C ILE A 122 4.52 -1.74 -14.02
N LEU A 123 3.38 -2.14 -13.45
CA LEU A 123 3.30 -3.26 -12.53
C LEU A 123 3.72 -4.59 -13.19
N ILE A 124 3.28 -4.85 -14.42
CA ILE A 124 3.72 -6.05 -15.16
C ILE A 124 5.22 -6.00 -15.44
N ALA A 125 5.74 -4.85 -15.89
CA ALA A 125 7.17 -4.69 -16.11
C ALA A 125 7.97 -4.95 -14.83
N MET A 126 7.55 -4.40 -13.70
CA MET A 126 8.16 -4.65 -12.40
C MET A 126 8.10 -6.14 -12.02
N GLY A 127 6.98 -6.83 -12.26
CA GLY A 127 6.83 -8.25 -11.99
C GLY A 127 7.75 -9.14 -12.84
N VAL A 128 7.83 -8.85 -14.15
CA VAL A 128 8.72 -9.55 -15.09
C VAL A 128 10.20 -9.32 -14.73
N LEU A 129 10.56 -8.10 -14.32
CA LEU A 129 11.90 -7.75 -13.85
C LEU A 129 12.20 -8.24 -12.43
N ARG A 130 11.23 -8.91 -11.78
CA ARG A 130 11.34 -9.45 -10.40
C ARG A 130 11.63 -8.39 -9.35
N LEU A 131 10.99 -7.25 -9.47
CA LEU A 131 11.14 -6.12 -8.55
C LEU A 131 10.20 -6.21 -7.33
N GLY A 132 9.62 -7.37 -7.05
CA GLY A 132 8.77 -7.60 -5.88
C GLY A 132 9.46 -7.29 -4.54
N PHE A 133 10.79 -7.35 -4.49
CA PHE A 133 11.57 -6.97 -3.32
C PHE A 133 11.42 -5.49 -2.95
N LEU A 134 11.01 -4.62 -3.88
CA LEU A 134 10.78 -3.19 -3.60
C LEU A 134 9.75 -2.95 -2.49
N ALA A 135 8.82 -3.89 -2.28
CA ALA A 135 7.91 -3.82 -1.13
C ALA A 135 8.63 -3.77 0.22
N ASN A 136 9.85 -4.31 0.32
CA ASN A 136 10.64 -4.33 1.54
C ASN A 136 11.41 -3.02 1.82
N PHE A 137 11.53 -2.12 0.81
CA PHE A 137 12.23 -0.83 0.97
C PHE A 137 11.36 0.28 1.54
N LEU A 138 10.05 0.08 1.55
CA LEU A 138 9.13 1.02 2.19
C LEU A 138 8.98 0.63 3.66
N SER A 139 9.44 1.50 4.52
CA SER A 139 9.34 1.33 5.97
C SER A 139 7.87 1.25 6.39
N HIS A 140 7.49 0.20 7.10
CA HIS A 140 6.12 0.02 7.60
C HIS A 140 5.59 1.24 8.38
N PRO A 141 6.36 1.89 9.28
CA PRO A 141 5.93 3.11 9.94
C PRO A 141 5.61 4.26 8.99
N VAL A 142 6.41 4.46 7.95
CA VAL A 142 6.19 5.52 6.94
C VAL A 142 4.92 5.26 6.15
N ILE A 143 4.67 4.02 5.72
CA ILE A 143 3.44 3.62 5.03
C ILE A 143 2.22 3.88 5.93
N ALA A 144 2.28 3.47 7.19
CA ALA A 144 1.19 3.66 8.14
C ALA A 144 0.93 5.15 8.44
N GLY A 145 1.98 5.97 8.50
CA GLY A 145 1.88 7.43 8.58
C GLY A 145 1.21 8.04 7.36
N PHE A 146 1.60 7.60 6.17
CA PHE A 146 0.99 8.01 4.91
C PHE A 146 -0.50 7.64 4.83
N ILE A 147 -0.86 6.40 5.18
CA ILE A 147 -2.27 5.94 5.21
C ILE A 147 -3.08 6.77 6.21
N THR A 148 -2.51 7.05 7.39
CA THR A 148 -3.15 7.89 8.41
C THR A 148 -3.43 9.30 7.90
N ALA A 149 -2.45 9.96 7.30
CA ALA A 149 -2.59 11.31 6.74
C ALA A 149 -3.56 11.35 5.57
N SER A 150 -3.45 10.39 4.64
CA SER A 150 -4.37 10.26 3.50
C SER A 150 -5.80 10.01 3.97
N GLY A 151 -6.00 9.18 5.00
CA GLY A 151 -7.32 8.93 5.60
C GLY A 151 -7.95 10.21 6.16
N LEU A 152 -7.17 11.05 6.85
CA LEU A 152 -7.63 12.36 7.34
C LEU A 152 -7.96 13.33 6.20
N LEU A 153 -7.11 13.39 5.18
CA LEU A 153 -7.31 14.26 4.01
C LEU A 153 -8.57 13.84 3.24
N ILE A 154 -8.76 12.53 3.02
CA ILE A 154 -9.96 11.99 2.37
C ILE A 154 -11.20 12.32 3.21
N ALA A 155 -11.18 12.08 4.53
CA ALA A 155 -12.32 12.38 5.39
C ALA A 155 -12.67 13.88 5.32
N ALA A 156 -11.68 14.77 5.37
CA ALA A 156 -11.88 16.22 5.22
C ALA A 156 -12.46 16.59 3.86
N SER A 157 -11.99 15.99 2.76
CA SER A 157 -12.51 16.25 1.40
C SER A 157 -13.97 15.83 1.23
N GLN A 158 -14.45 14.86 2.01
CA GLN A 158 -15.83 14.39 1.97
C GLN A 158 -16.80 15.28 2.76
N LEU A 159 -16.31 16.15 3.64
CA LEU A 159 -17.17 17.03 4.43
C LEU A 159 -18.00 17.96 3.54
N LYS A 160 -17.51 18.36 2.37
CA LYS A 160 -18.28 19.15 1.41
C LYS A 160 -19.60 18.49 1.00
N HIS A 161 -19.62 17.16 0.85
CA HIS A 161 -20.81 16.41 0.51
C HIS A 161 -21.74 16.23 1.71
N ILE A 162 -21.21 16.14 2.93
CA ILE A 162 -22.01 16.11 4.17
C ILE A 162 -22.69 17.46 4.39
N LEU A 163 -21.97 18.56 4.15
CA LEU A 163 -22.47 19.93 4.32
C LEU A 163 -23.31 20.42 3.13
N GLY A 164 -23.21 19.74 1.97
CA GLY A 164 -23.92 20.13 0.74
C GLY A 164 -23.31 21.35 0.03
N VAL A 165 -22.05 21.67 0.29
CA VAL A 165 -21.32 22.82 -0.27
C VAL A 165 -20.39 22.43 -1.42
N ASP A 166 -19.94 23.40 -2.22
CA ASP A 166 -18.96 23.20 -3.29
C ASP A 166 -17.58 23.70 -2.86
N ALA A 167 -16.99 22.99 -1.89
CA ALA A 167 -15.63 23.27 -1.43
C ALA A 167 -14.60 22.47 -2.24
N HIS A 168 -13.46 23.11 -2.53
CA HIS A 168 -12.35 22.55 -3.30
C HIS A 168 -11.02 22.75 -2.57
N GLY A 169 -10.06 21.86 -2.77
CA GLY A 169 -8.71 21.94 -2.22
C GLY A 169 -7.98 20.62 -2.36
N HIS A 170 -6.65 20.68 -2.52
CA HIS A 170 -5.77 19.51 -2.63
C HIS A 170 -5.03 19.22 -1.32
N THR A 171 -4.99 20.19 -0.41
CA THR A 171 -4.37 20.09 0.92
C THR A 171 -5.41 20.21 2.02
N LEU A 172 -5.07 19.76 3.22
CA LEU A 172 -5.97 19.88 4.37
C LEU A 172 -6.29 21.34 4.68
N VAL A 173 -5.30 22.20 4.56
CA VAL A 173 -5.42 23.64 4.84
C VAL A 173 -6.37 24.30 3.85
N GLU A 174 -6.19 24.07 2.56
CA GLU A 174 -7.08 24.58 1.51
C GLU A 174 -8.52 24.11 1.69
N LEU A 175 -8.70 22.81 2.00
CA LEU A 175 -10.03 22.25 2.25
C LEU A 175 -10.73 22.92 3.44
N ILE A 176 -10.01 23.12 4.54
CA ILE A 176 -10.58 23.80 5.73
C ILE A 176 -10.96 25.24 5.38
N PHE A 177 -10.08 26.00 4.75
CA PHE A 177 -10.40 27.38 4.35
C PHE A 177 -11.59 27.42 3.40
N SER A 178 -11.60 26.58 2.36
CA SER A 178 -12.71 26.51 1.42
C SER A 178 -14.04 26.13 2.09
N LEU A 179 -14.04 25.22 3.06
CA LEU A 179 -15.24 24.86 3.83
C LEU A 179 -15.72 26.03 4.70
N VAL A 180 -14.82 26.79 5.30
CA VAL A 180 -15.15 27.96 6.13
C VAL A 180 -15.73 29.08 5.25
N ASP A 181 -15.18 29.32 4.08
CA ASP A 181 -15.67 30.34 3.14
C ASP A 181 -17.08 30.04 2.62
N HIS A 182 -17.44 28.75 2.49
CA HIS A 182 -18.76 28.32 2.02
C HIS A 182 -19.75 27.98 3.16
N ARG A 183 -19.45 28.35 4.41
CA ARG A 183 -20.30 28.02 5.58
C ARG A 183 -21.73 28.54 5.45
N ASP A 184 -21.92 29.69 4.83
CA ASP A 184 -23.23 30.33 4.67
C ASP A 184 -24.10 29.65 3.59
N MET A 185 -23.49 28.73 2.80
CA MET A 185 -24.16 27.94 1.77
C MET A 185 -24.51 26.53 2.22
N ILE A 186 -24.37 26.20 3.52
CA ILE A 186 -24.66 24.87 4.05
C ILE A 186 -26.12 24.54 3.85
N ASN A 187 -26.40 23.38 3.20
CA ASN A 187 -27.76 22.89 3.05
C ASN A 187 -28.15 22.09 4.33
N PRO A 188 -29.13 22.55 5.13
CA PRO A 188 -29.47 21.92 6.41
C PRO A 188 -30.05 20.52 6.23
N ILE A 189 -30.74 20.25 5.12
CA ILE A 189 -31.33 18.93 4.83
C ILE A 189 -30.21 17.94 4.50
N THR A 190 -29.25 18.35 3.66
CA THR A 190 -28.07 17.54 3.32
C THR A 190 -27.24 17.26 4.57
N LEU A 191 -27.01 18.27 5.41
CA LEU A 191 -26.30 18.10 6.68
C LEU A 191 -27.03 17.13 7.61
N GLY A 192 -28.35 17.27 7.79
CA GLY A 192 -29.15 16.37 8.62
C GLY A 192 -29.09 14.92 8.12
N LEU A 193 -29.22 14.70 6.80
CA LEU A 193 -29.12 13.40 6.17
C LEU A 193 -27.71 12.80 6.29
N GLY A 194 -26.69 13.60 6.00
CA GLY A 194 -25.29 13.17 6.07
C GLY A 194 -24.84 12.86 7.50
N ALA A 195 -25.15 13.75 8.45
CA ALA A 195 -24.79 13.57 9.85
C ALA A 195 -25.50 12.36 10.49
N SER A 196 -26.80 12.18 10.23
CA SER A 196 -27.54 11.00 10.72
C SER A 196 -27.00 9.70 10.14
N THR A 197 -26.66 9.69 8.83
CA THR A 197 -26.03 8.54 8.17
C THR A 197 -24.66 8.25 8.78
N LEU A 198 -23.86 9.27 9.02
CA LEU A 198 -22.54 9.14 9.63
C LEU A 198 -22.64 8.56 11.05
N ALA A 199 -23.53 9.10 11.87
CA ALA A 199 -23.79 8.60 13.22
C ALA A 199 -24.28 7.14 13.21
N PHE A 200 -25.20 6.80 12.29
CA PHE A 200 -25.69 5.43 12.11
C PHE A 200 -24.55 4.48 11.74
N LEU A 201 -23.70 4.84 10.79
CA LEU A 201 -22.58 3.99 10.35
C LEU A 201 -21.51 3.80 11.45
N PHE A 202 -21.22 4.82 12.26
CA PHE A 202 -20.37 4.66 13.43
C PHE A 202 -20.99 3.72 14.48
N TRP A 203 -22.31 3.83 14.70
CA TRP A 203 -23.03 2.93 15.60
C TRP A 203 -23.03 1.49 15.06
N VAL A 204 -23.33 1.28 13.77
CA VAL A 204 -23.31 -0.03 13.11
C VAL A 204 -21.99 -0.76 13.36
N ARG A 205 -20.90 -0.03 13.26
CA ARG A 205 -19.56 -0.60 13.40
C ARG A 205 -19.28 -1.23 14.76
N LYS A 206 -19.82 -0.68 15.83
CA LYS A 206 -19.57 -1.14 17.21
C LYS A 206 -20.80 -1.70 17.92
N GLY A 207 -21.98 -1.23 17.59
CA GLY A 207 -23.22 -1.47 18.33
C GLY A 207 -24.17 -2.45 17.67
N LEU A 208 -24.20 -2.55 16.33
CA LEU A 208 -25.20 -3.37 15.64
C LEU A 208 -25.03 -4.87 15.93
N LYS A 209 -23.81 -5.40 15.86
CA LYS A 209 -23.56 -6.82 16.13
C LYS A 209 -23.96 -7.22 17.56
N PRO A 210 -23.54 -6.51 18.63
CA PRO A 210 -24.04 -6.78 19.99
C PRO A 210 -25.56 -6.67 20.12
N ALA A 211 -26.17 -5.66 19.50
CA ALA A 211 -27.62 -5.49 19.53
C ALA A 211 -28.36 -6.69 18.91
N LEU A 212 -27.92 -7.16 17.74
CA LEU A 212 -28.50 -8.33 17.07
C LEU A 212 -28.31 -9.63 17.89
N LEU A 213 -27.17 -9.79 18.54
CA LEU A 213 -26.93 -10.93 19.45
C LEU A 213 -27.87 -10.89 20.66
N ASN A 214 -28.11 -9.70 21.25
CA ASN A 214 -29.07 -9.52 22.35
C ASN A 214 -30.53 -9.78 21.92
N MET A 215 -30.83 -9.61 20.63
CA MET A 215 -32.13 -9.98 20.04
C MET A 215 -32.26 -11.48 19.74
N GLY A 216 -31.26 -12.29 20.08
CA GLY A 216 -31.28 -13.75 19.91
C GLY A 216 -30.87 -14.25 18.52
N LEU A 217 -30.29 -13.43 17.65
CA LEU A 217 -29.81 -13.88 16.36
C LEU A 217 -28.52 -14.71 16.50
N ALA A 218 -28.37 -15.71 15.63
CA ALA A 218 -27.16 -16.50 15.57
C ALA A 218 -25.91 -15.63 15.29
N PRO A 219 -24.75 -15.90 15.90
CA PRO A 219 -23.55 -15.08 15.77
C PRO A 219 -23.10 -14.81 14.33
N ARG A 220 -23.24 -15.83 13.46
CA ARG A 220 -22.90 -15.74 12.02
C ARG A 220 -23.85 -14.79 11.28
N THR A 221 -25.16 -14.86 11.56
CA THR A 221 -26.17 -13.99 10.96
C THR A 221 -26.01 -12.54 11.42
N ALA A 222 -25.76 -12.35 12.73
CA ALA A 222 -25.49 -11.03 13.29
C ALA A 222 -24.24 -10.37 12.68
N ASP A 223 -23.19 -11.16 12.41
CA ASP A 223 -21.98 -10.67 11.75
C ASP A 223 -22.22 -10.24 10.29
N ILE A 224 -22.96 -11.06 9.53
CA ILE A 224 -23.34 -10.75 8.14
C ILE A 224 -24.18 -9.47 8.07
N LEU A 225 -25.20 -9.35 8.92
CA LEU A 225 -26.07 -8.17 8.96
C LEU A 225 -25.31 -6.92 9.38
N ALA A 226 -24.38 -7.03 10.33
CA ALA A 226 -23.53 -5.91 10.72
C ALA A 226 -22.61 -5.43 9.57
N LYS A 227 -22.04 -6.36 8.80
CA LYS A 227 -21.25 -6.05 7.60
C LYS A 227 -22.09 -5.44 6.47
N ALA A 228 -23.37 -5.79 6.39
CA ALA A 228 -24.34 -5.22 5.44
C ALA A 228 -24.90 -3.84 5.87
N GLY A 229 -24.58 -3.37 7.08
CA GLY A 229 -25.07 -2.10 7.61
C GLY A 229 -24.95 -0.88 6.70
N PRO A 230 -23.80 -0.67 6.01
CA PRO A 230 -23.66 0.41 5.04
C PRO A 230 -24.69 0.35 3.89
N VAL A 231 -25.04 -0.86 3.45
CA VAL A 231 -26.09 -1.04 2.42
C VAL A 231 -27.45 -0.66 2.96
N GLY A 232 -27.74 -1.00 4.22
CA GLY A 232 -28.94 -0.54 4.91
C GLY A 232 -29.05 0.99 4.93
N ALA A 233 -27.96 1.69 5.22
CA ALA A 233 -27.90 3.15 5.16
C ALA A 233 -28.21 3.67 3.74
N VAL A 234 -27.60 3.07 2.71
CA VAL A 234 -27.84 3.41 1.30
C VAL A 234 -29.32 3.23 0.94
N VAL A 235 -29.90 2.08 1.25
CA VAL A 235 -31.31 1.79 0.93
C VAL A 235 -32.26 2.77 1.62
N VAL A 236 -32.09 2.99 2.93
CA VAL A 236 -32.94 3.88 3.71
C VAL A 236 -32.83 5.33 3.24
N THR A 237 -31.62 5.84 3.03
CA THR A 237 -31.43 7.24 2.59
C THR A 237 -31.89 7.46 1.16
N THR A 238 -31.71 6.48 0.27
CA THR A 238 -32.23 6.54 -1.11
C THR A 238 -33.77 6.58 -1.11
N LEU A 239 -34.40 5.74 -0.27
CA LEU A 239 -35.85 5.71 -0.13
C LEU A 239 -36.39 7.02 0.45
N ILE A 240 -35.76 7.57 1.49
CA ILE A 240 -36.10 8.88 2.07
C ILE A 240 -35.98 9.96 1.01
N THR A 241 -34.88 10.00 0.24
CA THR A 241 -34.66 11.00 -0.80
C THR A 241 -35.73 10.91 -1.91
N PHE A 242 -36.11 9.69 -2.29
CA PHE A 242 -37.19 9.46 -3.27
C PHE A 242 -38.54 9.89 -2.73
N LEU A 243 -38.94 9.44 -1.53
CA LEU A 243 -40.28 9.68 -0.97
C LEU A 243 -40.56 11.15 -0.68
N PHE A 244 -39.52 11.89 -0.21
CA PHE A 244 -39.64 13.30 0.15
C PHE A 244 -39.11 14.25 -0.92
N ASP A 245 -38.76 13.74 -2.11
CA ASP A 245 -38.17 14.50 -3.22
C ASP A 245 -37.08 15.51 -2.74
N LEU A 246 -36.14 15.00 -1.94
CA LEU A 246 -35.10 15.86 -1.36
C LEU A 246 -34.16 16.45 -2.42
N SER A 247 -34.18 15.92 -3.65
CA SER A 247 -33.42 16.46 -4.77
C SER A 247 -33.90 17.87 -5.14
N SER A 248 -35.21 18.12 -5.11
CA SER A 248 -35.81 19.45 -5.32
C SER A 248 -35.43 20.46 -4.20
N HIS A 249 -35.03 19.97 -3.03
CA HIS A 249 -34.58 20.76 -1.89
C HIS A 249 -33.05 20.93 -1.84
N GLY A 250 -32.34 20.68 -2.93
CA GLY A 250 -30.90 20.91 -3.07
C GLY A 250 -30.00 19.79 -2.56
N VAL A 251 -30.55 18.61 -2.22
CA VAL A 251 -29.74 17.44 -1.90
C VAL A 251 -29.12 16.88 -3.18
N LYS A 252 -27.79 16.88 -3.28
CA LYS A 252 -27.08 16.34 -4.44
C LYS A 252 -27.16 14.82 -4.46
N ILE A 253 -27.73 14.27 -5.56
CA ILE A 253 -27.88 12.84 -5.80
C ILE A 253 -26.83 12.33 -6.80
N VAL A 254 -26.68 11.02 -6.91
CA VAL A 254 -25.80 10.37 -7.90
C VAL A 254 -26.30 10.63 -9.32
N GLY A 255 -27.63 10.57 -9.51
CA GLY A 255 -28.26 10.79 -10.81
C GLY A 255 -28.26 9.53 -11.68
N THR A 256 -28.36 9.72 -12.99
CA THR A 256 -28.42 8.62 -13.97
C THR A 256 -27.09 7.87 -14.01
N VAL A 257 -27.11 6.61 -13.59
CA VAL A 257 -26.02 5.65 -13.79
C VAL A 257 -26.40 4.78 -14.99
N PRO A 258 -25.61 4.79 -16.08
CA PRO A 258 -25.93 3.98 -17.26
C PRO A 258 -26.10 2.51 -16.89
N MET A 259 -27.19 1.91 -17.39
CA MET A 259 -27.40 0.47 -17.27
C MET A 259 -26.54 -0.25 -18.29
N GLY A 260 -25.81 -1.26 -17.87
CA GLY A 260 -25.05 -2.09 -18.80
C GLY A 260 -23.77 -2.65 -18.21
N LEU A 261 -23.18 -3.56 -18.95
CA LEU A 261 -21.83 -4.05 -18.68
C LEU A 261 -20.80 -2.99 -19.09
N PRO A 262 -19.58 -3.05 -18.52
CA PRO A 262 -18.51 -2.14 -18.89
C PRO A 262 -18.31 -2.06 -20.41
N PRO A 263 -18.24 -0.85 -20.99
CA PRO A 263 -17.88 -0.70 -22.39
C PRO A 263 -16.44 -1.09 -22.62
N LEU A 264 -16.13 -1.62 -23.79
CA LEU A 264 -14.71 -1.78 -24.17
C LEU A 264 -14.15 -0.41 -24.51
N THR A 265 -13.13 -0.02 -23.77
CA THR A 265 -12.43 1.26 -23.93
C THR A 265 -10.98 1.04 -24.34
N THR A 266 -10.42 2.02 -25.02
CA THR A 266 -9.00 2.04 -25.40
C THR A 266 -8.31 3.21 -24.71
N PRO A 267 -7.14 2.97 -24.06
CA PRO A 267 -6.35 4.06 -23.50
C PRO A 267 -5.83 4.98 -24.60
N SER A 268 -5.55 6.23 -24.28
CA SER A 268 -4.85 7.13 -25.19
C SER A 268 -3.37 6.76 -25.26
N PHE A 269 -2.84 6.73 -26.48
CA PHE A 269 -1.40 6.54 -26.72
C PHE A 269 -0.68 7.85 -27.07
N SER A 270 -1.26 9.00 -26.71
CA SER A 270 -0.64 10.31 -26.89
C SER A 270 0.61 10.44 -26.01
N PRO A 271 1.82 10.69 -26.59
CA PRO A 271 3.05 10.85 -25.82
C PRO A 271 2.97 12.01 -24.81
N ALA A 272 2.24 13.07 -25.15
CA ALA A 272 2.04 14.22 -24.28
C ALA A 272 1.27 13.84 -23.01
N LEU A 273 0.16 13.10 -23.14
CA LEU A 273 -0.64 12.64 -22.01
C LEU A 273 0.15 11.62 -21.17
N TRP A 274 0.90 10.72 -21.81
CA TRP A 274 1.76 9.76 -21.12
C TRP A 274 2.83 10.46 -20.29
N GLY A 275 3.51 11.48 -20.87
CA GLY A 275 4.53 12.25 -20.16
C GLY A 275 3.99 12.93 -18.89
N GLN A 276 2.75 13.43 -18.94
CA GLN A 276 2.11 14.07 -17.79
C GLN A 276 1.64 13.05 -16.73
N LEU A 277 1.17 11.87 -17.13
CA LEU A 277 0.62 10.86 -16.23
C LEU A 277 1.67 9.85 -15.71
N LEU A 278 2.85 9.75 -16.32
CA LEU A 278 3.82 8.69 -16.04
C LEU A 278 4.26 8.68 -14.56
N MET A 279 4.58 9.85 -14.01
CA MET A 279 5.04 9.93 -12.61
C MET A 279 3.92 9.52 -11.64
N SER A 280 2.70 10.01 -11.83
CA SER A 280 1.55 9.58 -11.04
C SER A 280 1.26 8.10 -11.21
N GLY A 281 1.42 7.55 -12.42
CA GLY A 281 1.33 6.12 -12.70
C GLY A 281 2.36 5.29 -11.94
N VAL A 282 3.61 5.74 -11.85
CA VAL A 282 4.67 5.08 -11.05
C VAL A 282 4.31 5.11 -9.57
N LEU A 283 3.89 6.25 -9.03
CA LEU A 283 3.54 6.39 -7.62
C LEU A 283 2.33 5.53 -7.25
N ILE A 284 1.27 5.55 -8.07
CA ILE A 284 0.08 4.72 -7.88
C ILE A 284 0.46 3.23 -7.91
N SER A 285 1.30 2.81 -8.86
CA SER A 285 1.76 1.43 -8.99
C SER A 285 2.54 0.99 -7.75
N LEU A 286 3.46 1.81 -7.28
CA LEU A 286 4.31 1.49 -6.13
C LEU A 286 3.49 1.39 -4.84
N ILE A 287 2.66 2.40 -4.57
CA ILE A 287 1.82 2.44 -3.36
C ILE A 287 0.77 1.33 -3.39
N GLY A 288 0.06 1.17 -4.52
CA GLY A 288 -0.93 0.11 -4.67
C GLY A 288 -0.34 -1.29 -4.51
N PHE A 289 0.87 -1.52 -5.03
CA PHE A 289 1.60 -2.76 -4.84
C PHE A 289 1.96 -3.00 -3.37
N VAL A 290 2.56 -2.02 -2.71
CA VAL A 290 2.99 -2.16 -1.30
C VAL A 290 1.79 -2.37 -0.38
N GLU A 291 0.69 -1.62 -0.57
CA GLU A 291 -0.55 -1.80 0.16
C GLU A 291 -1.11 -3.21 -0.05
N SER A 292 -1.20 -3.67 -1.29
CA SER A 292 -1.71 -4.99 -1.64
C SER A 292 -0.89 -6.12 -1.05
N VAL A 293 0.45 -6.07 -1.18
CA VAL A 293 1.37 -7.10 -0.65
C VAL A 293 1.33 -7.13 0.88
N SER A 294 1.26 -5.97 1.53
CA SER A 294 1.14 -5.88 2.99
C SER A 294 -0.13 -6.56 3.49
N VAL A 295 -1.27 -6.27 2.86
CA VAL A 295 -2.56 -6.89 3.18
C VAL A 295 -2.55 -8.39 2.88
N ALA A 296 -2.10 -8.75 1.68
CA ALA A 296 -2.04 -10.14 1.24
C ALA A 296 -1.16 -11.00 2.16
N SER A 297 0.04 -10.48 2.52
CA SER A 297 0.97 -11.16 3.44
C SER A 297 0.38 -11.35 4.83
N THR A 298 -0.27 -10.31 5.37
CA THR A 298 -0.91 -10.35 6.69
C THR A 298 -2.01 -11.40 6.74
N LEU A 299 -2.85 -11.47 5.72
CA LEU A 299 -3.95 -12.43 5.65
C LEU A 299 -3.45 -13.85 5.35
N ALA A 300 -2.45 -14.00 4.48
CA ALA A 300 -1.81 -15.27 4.17
C ALA A 300 -1.14 -15.88 5.40
N ALA A 301 -0.47 -15.07 6.22
CA ALA A 301 0.16 -15.52 7.47
C ALA A 301 -0.85 -16.16 8.44
N LYS A 302 -2.08 -15.59 8.55
CA LYS A 302 -3.16 -16.15 9.38
C LYS A 302 -3.60 -17.56 8.93
N LYS A 303 -3.51 -17.85 7.64
CA LYS A 303 -3.83 -19.18 7.05
C LYS A 303 -2.58 -20.02 6.77
N ARG A 304 -1.39 -19.61 7.21
CA ARG A 304 -0.09 -20.27 6.94
C ARG A 304 0.16 -20.46 5.44
N GLN A 305 -0.26 -19.50 4.64
CA GLN A 305 -0.05 -19.45 3.20
C GLN A 305 1.10 -18.50 2.87
N ARG A 306 1.63 -18.60 1.65
CA ARG A 306 2.65 -17.69 1.13
C ARG A 306 2.10 -16.98 -0.10
N ILE A 307 2.49 -15.74 -0.30
CA ILE A 307 2.28 -14.99 -1.54
C ILE A 307 3.62 -14.86 -2.26
N ALA A 308 3.56 -14.68 -3.57
CA ALA A 308 4.73 -14.40 -4.41
C ALA A 308 4.69 -12.94 -4.85
N PRO A 309 5.50 -12.02 -4.26
CA PRO A 309 5.42 -10.59 -4.55
C PRO A 309 5.60 -10.26 -6.03
N ASP A 310 6.50 -10.94 -6.76
CA ASP A 310 6.68 -10.74 -8.20
C ASP A 310 5.42 -11.12 -8.99
N GLN A 311 4.73 -12.20 -8.60
CA GLN A 311 3.50 -12.61 -9.25
C GLN A 311 2.31 -11.72 -8.83
N GLU A 312 2.32 -11.16 -7.61
CA GLU A 312 1.34 -10.14 -7.21
C GLU A 312 1.44 -8.88 -8.08
N LEU A 313 2.65 -8.45 -8.44
CA LEU A 313 2.85 -7.36 -9.40
C LEU A 313 2.18 -7.66 -10.75
N ILE A 314 2.33 -8.89 -11.27
CA ILE A 314 1.70 -9.31 -12.51
C ILE A 314 0.18 -9.35 -12.36
N GLY A 315 -0.34 -9.89 -11.25
CA GLY A 315 -1.77 -9.97 -10.96
C GLY A 315 -2.43 -8.60 -10.86
N LEU A 316 -1.80 -7.66 -10.13
CA LEU A 316 -2.27 -6.28 -10.01
C LEU A 316 -2.15 -5.52 -11.34
N GLY A 317 -1.07 -5.76 -12.08
CA GLY A 317 -0.87 -5.16 -13.40
C GLY A 317 -1.92 -5.62 -14.40
N ALA A 318 -2.20 -6.92 -14.45
CA ALA A 318 -3.28 -7.47 -15.27
C ALA A 318 -4.65 -6.89 -14.88
N SER A 319 -4.90 -6.70 -13.57
CA SER A 319 -6.11 -6.06 -13.07
C SER A 319 -6.24 -4.61 -13.53
N ASN A 320 -5.14 -3.85 -13.53
CA ASN A 320 -5.14 -2.46 -13.98
C ASN A 320 -5.34 -2.35 -15.50
N ILE A 321 -4.75 -3.25 -16.29
CA ILE A 321 -5.02 -3.32 -17.73
C ILE A 321 -6.49 -3.69 -17.98
N ALA A 322 -7.03 -4.68 -17.24
CA ALA A 322 -8.42 -5.06 -17.34
C ALA A 322 -9.36 -3.88 -16.96
N SER A 323 -8.99 -3.09 -15.93
CA SER A 323 -9.69 -1.86 -15.57
C SER A 323 -9.71 -0.86 -16.73
N ALA A 324 -8.55 -0.61 -17.35
CA ALA A 324 -8.44 0.29 -18.48
C ALA A 324 -9.30 -0.15 -19.67
N VAL A 325 -9.30 -1.44 -20.00
CA VAL A 325 -10.08 -1.98 -21.12
C VAL A 325 -11.58 -1.95 -20.83
N SER A 326 -12.00 -1.98 -19.57
CA SER A 326 -13.40 -1.94 -19.15
C SER A 326 -13.89 -0.55 -18.72
N GLY A 327 -13.21 0.53 -19.11
CA GLY A 327 -13.64 1.89 -18.77
C GLY A 327 -13.55 2.23 -17.29
N GLY A 328 -12.69 1.53 -16.56
CA GLY A 328 -12.37 1.82 -15.17
C GLY A 328 -11.19 2.76 -15.01
N TYR A 329 -10.68 2.85 -13.81
CA TYR A 329 -9.52 3.66 -13.43
C TYR A 329 -8.56 2.81 -12.56
N PRO A 330 -7.40 3.32 -12.10
CA PRO A 330 -6.44 2.51 -11.36
C PRO A 330 -7.03 1.81 -10.13
N VAL A 331 -6.70 0.53 -9.97
CA VAL A 331 -7.20 -0.35 -8.92
C VAL A 331 -6.07 -1.03 -8.16
N THR A 332 -6.35 -1.40 -6.92
CA THR A 332 -5.41 -2.16 -6.08
C THR A 332 -6.15 -3.02 -5.06
N GLY A 333 -5.41 -3.81 -4.25
CA GLY A 333 -5.98 -4.60 -3.18
C GLY A 333 -6.42 -3.73 -2.01
N GLY A 334 -7.70 -3.77 -1.66
CA GLY A 334 -8.24 -2.99 -0.54
C GLY A 334 -8.18 -3.75 0.78
N PHE A 335 -7.64 -3.13 1.86
CA PHE A 335 -7.54 -3.74 3.18
C PHE A 335 -8.91 -4.19 3.72
N ALA A 336 -9.86 -3.26 3.84
CA ALA A 336 -11.16 -3.53 4.44
C ALA A 336 -11.92 -4.66 3.73
N ARG A 337 -11.92 -4.66 2.41
CA ARG A 337 -12.58 -5.70 1.59
C ARG A 337 -11.91 -7.06 1.70
N SER A 338 -10.58 -7.07 1.71
CA SER A 338 -9.81 -8.31 1.81
C SER A 338 -10.01 -8.97 3.17
N VAL A 339 -10.07 -8.19 4.25
CA VAL A 339 -10.42 -8.69 5.59
C VAL A 339 -11.84 -9.28 5.58
N VAL A 340 -12.81 -8.59 4.99
CA VAL A 340 -14.19 -9.11 4.90
C VAL A 340 -14.26 -10.38 4.06
N ASN A 341 -13.55 -10.45 2.93
CA ASN A 341 -13.45 -11.64 2.09
C ASN A 341 -12.83 -12.83 2.86
N PHE A 342 -11.76 -12.56 3.60
CA PHE A 342 -11.09 -13.53 4.46
C PHE A 342 -12.02 -14.04 5.59
N ASP A 343 -12.65 -13.12 6.33
CA ASP A 343 -13.54 -13.44 7.45
C ASP A 343 -14.83 -14.13 7.00
N ALA A 344 -15.28 -13.86 5.76
CA ALA A 344 -16.41 -14.54 5.13
C ALA A 344 -16.07 -15.99 4.71
N GLY A 345 -14.79 -16.35 4.77
CA GLY A 345 -14.32 -17.71 4.53
C GLY A 345 -13.81 -17.98 3.12
N ALA A 346 -13.50 -16.96 2.33
CA ALA A 346 -12.92 -17.15 0.99
C ALA A 346 -11.69 -18.08 1.03
N GLU A 347 -11.69 -19.08 0.16
CA GLU A 347 -10.63 -20.08 0.06
C GLU A 347 -9.74 -19.92 -1.16
N THR A 348 -10.28 -19.32 -2.22
CA THR A 348 -9.55 -19.13 -3.47
C THR A 348 -9.84 -17.75 -4.08
N PRO A 349 -9.02 -17.29 -5.05
CA PRO A 349 -9.29 -16.08 -5.81
C PRO A 349 -10.60 -16.12 -6.62
N ALA A 350 -11.24 -17.29 -6.79
CA ALA A 350 -12.55 -17.44 -7.42
C ALA A 350 -13.63 -16.59 -6.72
N ALA A 351 -13.53 -16.36 -5.41
CA ALA A 351 -14.42 -15.46 -4.67
C ALA A 351 -14.45 -14.06 -5.33
N GLY A 352 -13.30 -13.56 -5.82
CA GLY A 352 -13.21 -12.31 -6.59
C GLY A 352 -13.96 -12.39 -7.93
N ALA A 353 -13.82 -13.49 -8.68
CA ALA A 353 -14.54 -13.67 -9.93
C ALA A 353 -16.06 -13.76 -9.72
N PHE A 354 -16.52 -14.44 -8.66
CA PHE A 354 -17.94 -14.46 -8.30
C PHE A 354 -18.44 -13.08 -7.84
N THR A 355 -17.63 -12.32 -7.13
CA THR A 355 -17.93 -10.91 -6.79
C THR A 355 -18.11 -10.09 -8.07
N ALA A 356 -17.26 -10.26 -9.08
CA ALA A 356 -17.38 -9.58 -10.37
C ALA A 356 -18.72 -9.89 -11.06
N ILE A 357 -19.17 -11.15 -11.01
CA ILE A 357 -20.49 -11.54 -11.54
C ILE A 357 -21.60 -10.83 -10.76
N GLY A 358 -21.52 -10.78 -9.43
CA GLY A 358 -22.48 -10.09 -8.59
C GLY A 358 -22.56 -8.60 -8.88
N ILE A 359 -21.43 -7.92 -9.09
CA ILE A 359 -21.37 -6.49 -9.46
C ILE A 359 -21.88 -6.28 -10.88
N GLY A 360 -21.54 -7.17 -11.82
CA GLY A 360 -22.11 -7.13 -13.18
C GLY A 360 -23.63 -7.22 -13.18
N PHE A 361 -24.19 -8.09 -12.35
CA PHE A 361 -25.64 -8.20 -12.14
C PHE A 361 -26.25 -6.92 -11.57
N ALA A 362 -25.54 -6.31 -10.59
CA ALA A 362 -25.96 -5.03 -10.01
C ALA A 362 -25.90 -3.89 -11.04
N ALA A 363 -24.87 -3.86 -11.88
CA ALA A 363 -24.73 -2.86 -12.95
C ALA A 363 -25.82 -2.98 -14.03
N LEU A 364 -26.31 -4.20 -14.27
CA LEU A 364 -27.40 -4.45 -15.24
C LEU A 364 -28.79 -4.15 -14.68
N LEU A 365 -29.04 -4.42 -13.39
CA LEU A 365 -30.40 -4.42 -12.85
C LEU A 365 -30.64 -3.38 -11.75
N LEU A 366 -29.62 -3.02 -10.95
CA LEU A 366 -29.80 -2.20 -9.76
C LEU A 366 -29.44 -0.73 -9.97
N THR A 367 -28.82 -0.37 -11.10
CA THR A 367 -28.40 1.03 -11.37
C THR A 367 -29.57 2.03 -11.36
N PRO A 368 -30.80 1.73 -11.84
CA PRO A 368 -31.90 2.67 -11.73
C PRO A 368 -32.30 2.99 -10.28
N LEU A 369 -32.11 2.03 -9.35
CA LEU A 369 -32.40 2.23 -7.93
C LEU A 369 -31.40 3.18 -7.26
N LEU A 370 -30.24 3.40 -7.89
CA LEU A 370 -29.18 4.27 -7.38
C LEU A 370 -29.36 5.73 -7.80
N PHE A 371 -30.34 6.04 -8.65
CA PHE A 371 -30.59 7.40 -9.16
C PHE A 371 -30.75 8.41 -8.01
N PHE A 372 -31.59 8.10 -7.03
CA PHE A 372 -31.89 8.96 -5.88
C PHE A 372 -30.89 8.80 -4.73
N LEU A 373 -29.80 8.09 -4.91
CA LEU A 373 -28.79 7.90 -3.87
C LEU A 373 -28.08 9.22 -3.54
N PRO A 374 -28.17 9.72 -2.28
CA PRO A 374 -27.52 10.98 -1.93
C PRO A 374 -26.01 10.85 -1.92
N LYS A 375 -25.31 11.86 -2.48
CA LYS A 375 -23.83 11.93 -2.38
C LYS A 375 -23.36 12.04 -0.93
N ALA A 376 -24.16 12.64 -0.04
CA ALA A 376 -23.88 12.71 1.39
C ALA A 376 -23.79 11.31 2.03
N THR A 377 -24.64 10.35 1.62
CA THR A 377 -24.57 8.96 2.11
C THR A 377 -23.29 8.26 1.68
N LEU A 378 -22.89 8.43 0.42
CA LEU A 378 -21.62 7.90 -0.07
C LEU A 378 -20.43 8.52 0.66
N ALA A 379 -20.45 9.85 0.89
CA ALA A 379 -19.45 10.55 1.66
C ALA A 379 -19.35 10.01 3.10
N ALA A 380 -20.47 9.77 3.76
CA ALA A 380 -20.50 9.18 5.10
C ALA A 380 -19.87 7.77 5.12
N THR A 381 -20.15 6.95 4.10
CA THR A 381 -19.51 5.61 3.98
C THR A 381 -18.00 5.71 3.78
N ILE A 382 -17.51 6.66 2.97
CA ILE A 382 -16.08 6.92 2.78
C ILE A 382 -15.45 7.36 4.10
N ILE A 383 -16.02 8.36 4.78
CA ILE A 383 -15.48 8.89 6.04
C ILE A 383 -15.32 7.77 7.08
N VAL A 384 -16.35 6.94 7.30
CA VAL A 384 -16.26 5.83 8.24
C VAL A 384 -15.23 4.79 7.84
N ALA A 385 -15.13 4.48 6.55
CA ALA A 385 -14.14 3.54 6.03
C ALA A 385 -12.70 4.05 6.25
N VAL A 386 -12.40 5.28 5.83
CA VAL A 386 -11.02 5.81 5.88
C VAL A 386 -10.57 6.16 7.30
N LEU A 387 -11.47 6.65 8.17
CA LEU A 387 -11.15 6.87 9.58
C LEU A 387 -10.82 5.56 10.32
N SER A 388 -11.21 4.42 9.78
CA SER A 388 -10.79 3.12 10.31
C SER A 388 -9.34 2.77 10.05
N LEU A 389 -8.72 3.42 9.10
CA LEU A 389 -7.32 3.24 8.73
C LEU A 389 -6.39 4.23 9.45
N VAL A 390 -6.97 5.27 10.07
CA VAL A 390 -6.22 6.28 10.83
C VAL A 390 -5.72 5.67 12.14
N ASP A 391 -4.41 5.62 12.28
CA ASP A 391 -3.75 5.08 13.48
C ASP A 391 -2.60 6.00 13.95
N PHE A 392 -2.86 6.76 14.99
CA PHE A 392 -1.85 7.62 15.62
C PHE A 392 -0.88 6.86 16.54
N SER A 393 -1.14 5.58 16.85
CA SER A 393 -0.24 4.77 17.66
C SER A 393 1.12 4.60 17.00
N VAL A 394 1.17 4.66 15.67
CA VAL A 394 2.40 4.62 14.87
C VAL A 394 3.38 5.73 15.29
N LEU A 395 2.89 6.96 15.49
CA LEU A 395 3.72 8.08 15.96
C LEU A 395 4.29 7.82 17.36
N LYS A 396 3.43 7.33 18.27
CA LYS A 396 3.84 7.01 19.64
C LYS A 396 4.88 5.89 19.67
N ASN A 397 4.64 4.84 18.90
CA ASN A 397 5.54 3.68 18.81
C ASN A 397 6.88 4.06 18.18
N ALA A 398 6.85 4.83 17.07
CA ALA A 398 8.06 5.33 16.44
C ALA A 398 8.86 6.24 17.39
N TRP A 399 8.20 7.15 18.11
CA TRP A 399 8.86 8.01 19.11
C TRP A 399 9.58 7.24 20.21
N SER A 400 8.98 6.15 20.69
CA SER A 400 9.56 5.34 21.76
C SER A 400 10.70 4.44 21.28
N TYR A 401 10.67 4.00 20.01
CA TYR A 401 11.62 3.04 19.46
C TYR A 401 12.79 3.71 18.74
N SER A 402 12.52 4.65 17.84
CA SER A 402 13.53 5.30 17.00
C SER A 402 13.11 6.73 16.65
N LYS A 403 13.92 7.71 17.09
CA LYS A 403 13.66 9.14 16.76
C LYS A 403 13.76 9.41 15.26
N VAL A 404 14.58 8.64 14.56
CA VAL A 404 14.76 8.75 13.10
C VAL A 404 13.51 8.28 12.38
N ASP A 405 12.97 7.12 12.78
CA ASP A 405 11.71 6.60 12.21
C ASP A 405 10.54 7.53 12.53
N PHE A 406 10.49 8.08 13.76
CA PHE A 406 9.50 9.10 14.11
C PHE A 406 9.58 10.32 13.19
N ALA A 407 10.78 10.85 12.95
CA ALA A 407 10.96 12.02 12.08
C ALA A 407 10.48 11.73 10.65
N ALA A 408 10.74 10.51 10.14
CA ALA A 408 10.27 10.11 8.81
C ALA A 408 8.74 9.99 8.73
N VAL A 409 8.11 9.34 9.72
CA VAL A 409 6.64 9.23 9.82
C VAL A 409 6.00 10.60 9.94
N PHE A 410 6.52 11.44 10.85
CA PHE A 410 6.00 12.78 11.08
C PHE A 410 6.12 13.67 9.84
N ALA A 411 7.29 13.66 9.17
CA ALA A 411 7.49 14.38 7.93
C ALA A 411 6.53 13.92 6.83
N THR A 412 6.32 12.60 6.69
CA THR A 412 5.36 12.03 5.73
C THR A 412 3.94 12.53 6.00
N ILE A 413 3.49 12.54 7.26
CA ILE A 413 2.17 13.03 7.64
C ILE A 413 2.03 14.52 7.32
N VAL A 414 2.98 15.34 7.74
CA VAL A 414 2.95 16.79 7.53
C VAL A 414 2.96 17.14 6.04
N LEU A 415 3.81 16.47 5.25
CA LEU A 415 3.89 16.71 3.81
C LEU A 415 2.62 16.25 3.08
N THR A 416 2.02 15.12 3.48
CA THR A 416 0.75 14.66 2.92
C THR A 416 -0.38 15.66 3.19
N LEU A 417 -0.50 16.15 4.43
CA LEU A 417 -1.57 17.07 4.83
C LEU A 417 -1.35 18.50 4.29
N GLY A 418 -0.09 18.93 4.19
CA GLY A 418 0.26 20.31 3.79
C GLY A 418 0.45 20.51 2.29
N PHE A 419 0.91 19.48 1.55
CA PHE A 419 1.26 19.57 0.13
C PHE A 419 0.51 18.55 -0.74
N GLY A 420 -0.35 17.75 -0.13
CA GLY A 420 -1.16 16.75 -0.82
C GLY A 420 -0.52 15.36 -0.88
N VAL A 421 -1.29 14.40 -1.41
CA VAL A 421 -0.98 12.98 -1.38
C VAL A 421 0.27 12.63 -2.17
N GLU A 422 0.45 13.20 -3.38
CA GLU A 422 1.60 12.92 -4.25
C GLU A 422 2.92 13.34 -3.59
N ALA A 423 2.95 14.54 -2.97
CA ALA A 423 4.12 15.03 -2.25
C ALA A 423 4.43 14.16 -1.02
N GLY A 424 3.40 13.77 -0.27
CA GLY A 424 3.55 12.91 0.90
C GLY A 424 4.09 11.52 0.56
N VAL A 425 3.57 10.90 -0.49
CA VAL A 425 4.05 9.59 -0.98
C VAL A 425 5.50 9.68 -1.44
N SER A 426 5.81 10.67 -2.29
CA SER A 426 7.17 10.86 -2.83
C SER A 426 8.17 11.06 -1.69
N ALA A 427 7.84 11.93 -0.75
CA ALA A 427 8.67 12.17 0.43
C ALA A 427 8.82 10.90 1.30
N GLY A 428 7.75 10.17 1.54
CA GLY A 428 7.78 8.92 2.31
C GLY A 428 8.71 7.87 1.68
N VAL A 429 8.62 7.68 0.37
CA VAL A 429 9.50 6.78 -0.39
C VAL A 429 10.96 7.23 -0.30
N LEU A 430 11.23 8.51 -0.60
CA LEU A 430 12.58 9.07 -0.57
C LEU A 430 13.19 9.01 0.83
N LEU A 431 12.41 9.33 1.86
CA LEU A 431 12.85 9.24 3.26
C LEU A 431 13.16 7.79 3.65
N SER A 432 12.30 6.82 3.29
CA SER A 432 12.54 5.41 3.60
C SER A 432 13.84 4.91 2.98
N ILE A 433 14.06 5.21 1.70
CA ILE A 433 15.27 4.83 0.97
C ILE A 433 16.49 5.58 1.55
N GLY A 434 16.36 6.89 1.78
CA GLY A 434 17.44 7.70 2.35
C GLY A 434 17.86 7.23 3.74
N LEU A 435 16.91 6.87 4.61
CA LEU A 435 17.18 6.31 5.93
C LEU A 435 17.85 4.95 5.86
N PHE A 436 17.42 4.10 4.92
CA PHE A 436 18.07 2.82 4.68
C PHE A 436 19.52 3.02 4.24
N LEU A 437 19.78 3.89 3.27
CA LEU A 437 21.13 4.21 2.80
C LEU A 437 21.98 4.82 3.92
N TYR A 438 21.43 5.75 4.70
CA TYR A 438 22.15 6.35 5.83
C TYR A 438 22.52 5.32 6.91
N LYS A 439 21.59 4.43 7.27
CA LYS A 439 21.86 3.36 8.24
C LYS A 439 22.92 2.40 7.74
N THR A 440 22.87 2.07 6.47
CA THR A 440 23.80 1.14 5.82
C THR A 440 25.19 1.76 5.59
N SER A 441 25.27 3.10 5.41
CA SER A 441 26.56 3.81 5.26
C SER A 441 27.34 3.94 6.57
N LYS A 442 26.68 3.75 7.72
CA LYS A 442 27.33 3.78 9.04
C LYS A 442 27.11 2.47 9.79
N PRO A 443 27.79 1.39 9.38
CA PRO A 443 27.65 0.09 10.01
C PRO A 443 28.10 0.14 11.46
N HIS A 444 27.59 -0.77 12.27
CA HIS A 444 28.08 -0.94 13.62
C HIS A 444 29.47 -1.58 13.58
N VAL A 445 30.45 -0.87 14.07
CA VAL A 445 31.80 -1.38 14.29
C VAL A 445 32.12 -1.28 15.78
N ALA A 446 32.63 -2.35 16.36
CA ALA A 446 32.95 -2.40 17.77
C ALA A 446 34.42 -2.72 17.96
N GLU A 447 35.11 -1.96 18.81
CA GLU A 447 36.39 -2.41 19.37
C GLU A 447 36.12 -3.56 20.34
N VAL A 448 36.83 -4.67 20.16
CA VAL A 448 36.61 -5.91 20.91
C VAL A 448 37.88 -6.37 21.59
N GLY A 449 37.73 -6.99 22.76
CA GLY A 449 38.77 -7.66 23.50
C GLY A 449 38.40 -9.11 23.82
N LEU A 450 39.37 -9.89 24.25
CA LEU A 450 39.24 -11.30 24.63
C LEU A 450 38.56 -11.42 25.99
N VAL A 451 37.54 -12.27 26.10
CA VAL A 451 37.01 -12.65 27.42
C VAL A 451 37.92 -13.66 28.06
N ALA A 452 38.43 -13.34 29.25
CA ALA A 452 39.41 -14.19 29.98
C ALA A 452 38.95 -15.65 30.09
N GLY A 453 39.84 -16.58 29.75
CA GLY A 453 39.57 -18.02 29.80
C GLY A 453 38.66 -18.55 28.68
N THR A 454 38.40 -17.77 27.66
CA THR A 454 37.56 -18.20 26.50
C THR A 454 38.23 -17.78 25.18
N GLU A 455 37.66 -18.23 24.05
CA GLU A 455 38.02 -17.77 22.70
C GLU A 455 37.04 -16.70 22.16
N HIS A 456 36.23 -16.07 23.04
CA HIS A 456 35.21 -15.13 22.63
C HIS A 456 35.69 -13.68 22.73
N PHE A 457 35.48 -12.94 21.64
CA PHE A 457 35.71 -11.50 21.59
C PHE A 457 34.42 -10.73 21.84
N ARG A 458 34.46 -9.76 22.76
CA ARG A 458 33.33 -8.92 23.16
C ARG A 458 33.68 -7.43 23.13
N ASN A 459 32.66 -6.58 22.96
CA ASN A 459 32.80 -5.13 22.94
C ASN A 459 33.36 -4.64 24.29
N ILE A 460 34.48 -3.89 24.24
CA ILE A 460 35.19 -3.36 25.39
C ILE A 460 34.36 -2.43 26.28
N ASN A 461 33.35 -1.77 25.68
CA ASN A 461 32.45 -0.84 26.39
C ASN A 461 31.25 -1.53 27.06
N ARG A 462 31.08 -2.86 26.87
CA ARG A 462 29.94 -3.62 27.41
C ARG A 462 30.31 -4.82 28.26
N HIS A 463 31.57 -5.25 28.20
CA HIS A 463 32.05 -6.45 28.88
C HIS A 463 33.45 -6.20 29.44
N GLU A 464 33.78 -6.87 30.54
CA GLU A 464 35.15 -6.96 31.02
C GLU A 464 35.93 -7.91 30.10
N VAL A 465 36.97 -7.38 29.47
CA VAL A 465 37.76 -8.08 28.47
C VAL A 465 39.22 -7.70 28.56
N GLU A 466 40.08 -8.58 28.11
CA GLU A 466 41.53 -8.33 28.00
C GLU A 466 41.82 -7.57 26.71
N THR A 467 42.56 -6.47 26.82
CA THR A 467 43.05 -5.67 25.69
C THR A 467 44.56 -5.50 25.80
N TYR A 468 45.20 -5.27 24.65
CA TYR A 468 46.65 -5.09 24.59
C TYR A 468 46.99 -3.70 24.05
N PRO A 469 47.91 -2.93 24.67
CA PRO A 469 48.18 -1.53 24.26
C PRO A 469 48.63 -1.37 22.79
N ASN A 470 49.28 -2.40 22.24
CA ASN A 470 49.84 -2.36 20.87
C ASN A 470 48.89 -2.96 19.81
N LEU A 471 47.71 -3.41 20.22
CA LEU A 471 46.77 -4.14 19.37
C LEU A 471 45.37 -3.53 19.44
N VAL A 472 44.80 -3.19 18.31
CA VAL A 472 43.39 -2.81 18.16
C VAL A 472 42.66 -3.86 17.34
N THR A 473 41.59 -4.39 17.90
CA THR A 473 40.72 -5.34 17.18
C THR A 473 39.38 -4.70 16.96
N LEU A 474 39.03 -4.47 15.70
CA LEU A 474 37.74 -3.89 15.25
C LEU A 474 36.90 -4.98 14.63
N ARG A 475 35.72 -5.25 15.19
CA ARG A 475 34.74 -6.15 14.60
C ARG A 475 33.77 -5.35 13.77
N VAL A 476 33.70 -5.67 12.47
CA VAL A 476 32.76 -5.07 11.53
C VAL A 476 31.52 -5.95 11.48
N ASP A 477 30.38 -5.39 11.89
CA ASP A 477 29.11 -6.13 12.02
C ASP A 477 28.22 -6.03 10.76
N GLU A 478 28.82 -5.76 9.58
CA GLU A 478 28.13 -5.58 8.29
C GLU A 478 29.03 -6.04 7.14
N SER A 479 28.45 -6.34 5.96
CA SER A 479 29.21 -6.51 4.72
C SER A 479 29.86 -5.18 4.31
N LEU A 480 30.98 -5.24 3.60
CA LEU A 480 31.72 -4.08 3.14
C LEU A 480 31.44 -3.78 1.67
N TYR A 481 31.00 -2.58 1.38
CA TYR A 481 30.67 -2.12 0.04
C TYR A 481 30.79 -0.59 -0.10
N PHE A 482 30.66 -0.07 -1.30
CA PHE A 482 30.92 1.34 -1.62
C PHE A 482 30.29 2.33 -0.63
N ALA A 483 29.10 2.01 -0.05
CA ALA A 483 28.40 2.94 0.82
C ALA A 483 29.02 3.07 2.22
N ASN A 484 29.77 2.07 2.71
CA ASN A 484 30.33 2.06 4.06
C ASN A 484 31.86 1.94 4.12
N ALA A 485 32.51 1.77 2.99
CA ALA A 485 33.96 1.61 2.90
C ALA A 485 34.72 2.83 3.48
N ALA A 486 34.29 4.04 3.15
CA ALA A 486 34.89 5.27 3.66
C ALA A 486 34.73 5.39 5.19
N PHE A 487 33.57 5.00 5.73
CA PHE A 487 33.33 5.03 7.18
C PHE A 487 34.30 4.11 7.95
N LEU A 488 34.58 2.90 7.41
CA LEU A 488 35.58 2.00 8.00
C LEU A 488 36.97 2.60 7.93
N GLN A 489 37.32 3.23 6.82
CA GLN A 489 38.63 3.88 6.62
C GLN A 489 38.84 5.00 7.65
N ASP A 490 37.87 5.89 7.79
CA ASP A 490 37.90 7.00 8.74
C ASP A 490 38.05 6.46 10.18
N MET A 491 37.26 5.46 10.56
CA MET A 491 37.31 4.86 11.88
C MET A 491 38.69 4.24 12.21
N VAL A 492 39.27 3.52 11.25
CA VAL A 492 40.62 2.96 11.42
C VAL A 492 41.66 4.08 11.61
N TYR A 493 41.54 5.14 10.81
CA TYR A 493 42.46 6.28 10.88
C TYR A 493 42.32 7.07 12.18
N ASP A 494 41.12 7.35 12.62
CA ASP A 494 40.85 8.04 13.89
C ASP A 494 41.41 7.23 15.09
N ARG A 495 41.27 5.89 15.00
CA ARG A 495 41.77 5.03 16.10
C ARG A 495 43.28 4.95 16.19
N ILE A 496 43.98 5.10 15.05
CA ILE A 496 45.45 5.09 15.01
C ILE A 496 46.03 6.46 15.36
N ALA A 497 45.28 7.53 15.08
CA ALA A 497 45.70 8.90 15.41
C ALA A 497 45.72 9.18 16.92
N CYS A 498 45.18 8.28 17.76
CA CYS A 498 45.27 8.40 19.22
C CYS A 498 46.71 8.13 19.70
N ASP A 499 47.16 8.80 20.80
CA ASP A 499 48.52 8.81 21.33
C ASP A 499 49.08 7.44 21.85
N GLN A 500 48.47 6.33 21.48
CA GLN A 500 48.94 4.99 21.86
C GLN A 500 49.80 4.36 20.76
N PRO A 501 50.87 3.64 21.10
CA PRO A 501 51.76 3.03 20.12
C PRO A 501 51.16 1.75 19.53
N ILE A 502 50.16 1.88 18.69
CA ILE A 502 49.52 0.75 18.01
C ILE A 502 50.49 0.17 16.98
N ARG A 503 50.71 -1.14 17.00
CA ARG A 503 51.54 -1.89 16.05
C ARG A 503 50.73 -2.85 15.18
N HIS A 504 49.54 -3.23 15.66
CA HIS A 504 48.68 -4.18 14.96
C HIS A 504 47.24 -3.70 14.97
N VAL A 505 46.61 -3.74 13.83
CA VAL A 505 45.17 -3.56 13.66
C VAL A 505 44.58 -4.87 13.10
N VAL A 506 43.60 -5.43 13.80
CA VAL A 506 42.88 -6.62 13.37
C VAL A 506 41.45 -6.23 12.98
N LEU A 507 41.05 -6.48 11.76
CA LEU A 507 39.67 -6.41 11.33
C LEU A 507 39.06 -7.80 11.46
N MET A 508 38.12 -7.95 12.39
CA MET A 508 37.37 -9.19 12.61
C MET A 508 36.19 -9.21 11.67
N CYS A 509 36.24 -10.10 10.68
CA CYS A 509 35.30 -10.17 9.53
C CYS A 509 34.19 -11.21 9.71
N SER A 510 33.90 -11.63 10.96
CA SER A 510 32.90 -12.68 11.26
C SER A 510 31.50 -12.39 10.68
N ALA A 511 31.10 -11.12 10.59
CA ALA A 511 29.83 -10.69 10.02
C ALA A 511 29.95 -10.16 8.58
N VAL A 512 31.15 -10.08 8.02
CA VAL A 512 31.37 -9.66 6.63
C VAL A 512 31.03 -10.83 5.70
N ASN A 513 29.94 -10.71 4.95
CA ASN A 513 29.49 -11.75 4.03
C ASN A 513 29.92 -11.49 2.59
N GLU A 514 30.18 -10.23 2.27
CA GLU A 514 30.50 -9.76 0.94
C GLU A 514 31.44 -8.55 0.99
N ILE A 515 32.32 -8.45 -0.02
CA ILE A 515 33.15 -7.28 -0.28
C ILE A 515 32.97 -6.92 -1.76
N ASP A 516 32.66 -5.66 -2.05
CA ASP A 516 32.64 -5.14 -3.41
C ASP A 516 34.01 -4.51 -3.79
N MET A 517 34.14 -4.08 -5.05
CA MET A 517 35.39 -3.51 -5.59
C MET A 517 35.82 -2.25 -4.83
N SER A 518 34.89 -1.36 -4.50
CA SER A 518 35.18 -0.11 -3.78
C SER A 518 35.65 -0.36 -2.34
N ALA A 519 35.06 -1.37 -1.69
CA ALA A 519 35.51 -1.77 -0.35
C ALA A 519 36.88 -2.45 -0.39
N LEU A 520 37.20 -3.21 -1.43
CA LEU A 520 38.51 -3.78 -1.63
C LEU A 520 39.58 -2.68 -1.79
N GLU A 521 39.34 -1.70 -2.67
CA GLU A 521 40.22 -0.54 -2.86
C GLU A 521 40.45 0.22 -1.55
N SER A 522 39.40 0.39 -0.74
CA SER A 522 39.49 1.04 0.57
C SER A 522 40.31 0.22 1.56
N LEU A 523 40.20 -1.11 1.56
CA LEU A 523 41.04 -1.98 2.41
C LEU A 523 42.53 -1.94 1.99
N GLU A 524 42.79 -1.87 0.68
CA GLU A 524 44.15 -1.67 0.18
C GLU A 524 44.73 -0.32 0.61
N ALA A 525 43.93 0.76 0.49
CA ALA A 525 44.34 2.09 0.97
C ALA A 525 44.64 2.12 2.48
N ILE A 526 43.77 1.47 3.27
CA ILE A 526 44.01 1.29 4.73
C ILE A 526 45.34 0.55 4.95
N ASN A 527 45.56 -0.57 4.24
CA ASN A 527 46.78 -1.37 4.40
C ASN A 527 48.05 -0.58 4.01
N HIS A 528 48.03 0.18 2.92
CA HIS A 528 49.12 1.03 2.50
C HIS A 528 49.47 2.08 3.57
N ARG A 529 48.47 2.83 4.02
CA ARG A 529 48.65 3.88 5.03
C ARG A 529 49.16 3.31 6.36
N LEU A 530 48.65 2.15 6.79
CA LEU A 530 49.10 1.48 7.98
C LEU A 530 50.57 1.06 7.86
N ARG A 531 51.00 0.52 6.72
CA ARG A 531 52.38 0.18 6.44
C ARG A 531 53.33 1.38 6.53
N ASP A 532 52.91 2.53 5.99
CA ASP A 532 53.71 3.77 6.08
C ASP A 532 53.92 4.23 7.52
N LEU A 533 52.97 3.91 8.40
CA LEU A 533 53.05 4.18 9.85
C LEU A 533 53.74 3.06 10.66
N GLY A 534 54.22 2.00 10.02
CA GLY A 534 54.82 0.85 10.68
C GLY A 534 53.82 -0.06 11.39
N VAL A 535 52.53 0.05 11.06
CA VAL A 535 51.42 -0.76 11.61
C VAL A 535 51.06 -1.90 10.67
N LYS A 536 50.81 -3.09 11.21
CA LYS A 536 50.40 -4.26 10.43
C LYS A 536 48.88 -4.43 10.48
N LEU A 537 48.26 -4.56 9.28
CA LEU A 537 46.83 -4.93 9.14
C LEU A 537 46.70 -6.46 9.10
N HIS A 538 45.75 -6.97 9.88
CA HIS A 538 45.35 -8.36 9.88
C HIS A 538 43.86 -8.50 9.64
N LEU A 539 43.46 -9.52 8.91
CA LEU A 539 42.06 -9.90 8.74
C LEU A 539 41.83 -11.21 9.45
N SER A 540 40.85 -11.28 10.35
CA SER A 540 40.50 -12.51 11.06
C SER A 540 39.04 -12.93 10.74
N GLU A 541 38.77 -14.22 10.90
CA GLU A 541 37.42 -14.82 10.64
C GLU A 541 36.85 -14.51 9.27
N VAL A 542 37.70 -14.45 8.24
CA VAL A 542 37.27 -14.16 6.87
C VAL A 542 36.56 -15.37 6.29
N LYS A 543 35.30 -15.17 5.84
CA LYS A 543 34.50 -16.23 5.22
C LYS A 543 35.04 -16.62 3.85
N GLY A 544 34.84 -17.90 3.44
CA GLY A 544 35.32 -18.45 2.18
C GLY A 544 35.03 -17.54 0.97
N PRO A 545 33.77 -17.14 0.70
CA PRO A 545 33.46 -16.29 -0.45
C PRO A 545 34.16 -14.93 -0.45
N VAL A 546 34.41 -14.37 0.73
CA VAL A 546 35.16 -13.11 0.89
C VAL A 546 36.64 -13.35 0.64
N MET A 547 37.19 -14.45 1.17
CA MET A 547 38.59 -14.83 0.97
C MET A 547 38.90 -15.08 -0.52
N ASP A 548 37.96 -15.70 -1.24
CA ASP A 548 38.12 -15.96 -2.68
C ASP A 548 38.26 -14.64 -3.46
N ARG A 549 37.46 -13.63 -3.11
CA ARG A 549 37.55 -12.29 -3.71
C ARG A 549 38.82 -11.51 -3.32
N LEU A 550 39.32 -11.70 -2.10
CA LEU A 550 40.57 -11.07 -1.64
C LEU A 550 41.82 -11.67 -2.27
N LYS A 551 41.73 -12.86 -2.88
CA LYS A 551 42.85 -13.54 -3.56
C LYS A 551 42.87 -13.27 -5.07
N CYS A 552 41.80 -12.77 -5.65
CA CYS A 552 41.73 -12.36 -7.05
C CYS A 552 42.42 -11.03 -7.28
#